data_e1b8b52801a8384c3ac7349f39577db5
#
_entry.id   e1b8b52801a8384c3ac7349f39577db5
#
_cell.length_a   1.000
_cell.length_b   1.000
_cell.length_c   1.000
_cell.angle_alpha   90.00
_cell.angle_beta   90.00
_cell.angle_gamma   90.00
#
_symmetry.space_group_name_H-M   'P 1'
#
loop_
_entity.id
_entity.type
_entity.pdbx_description
1 polymer ?
#
loop_
_entity_poly.entity_id
_entity_poly.type
_entity_poly.pdbx_seq_one_letter_code
_entity_poly.pdbx_strand_id
1 'polypeptide(L)'
;QPVEAPAPAKALPDNWWNYPSTLGKQDSDIEVTKRQWGAFYGTDLEMQLRRRGIDTIILCGISTNIGVESTARNAWELGFNLIIAEDACSASSTEQHQGSMTHIFPRIGRVRSTSEILDAL
;
A
#
# COMPACT_ATOMS: atom_id res chain seq x y z
N GLN A 1 14.99 -13.79 -13.30
CA GLN A 1 16.05 -14.43 -12.51
C GLN A 1 15.41 -15.33 -11.45
N PRO A 2 16.03 -16.50 -11.16
CA PRO A 2 15.53 -17.33 -10.08
C PRO A 2 15.68 -16.62 -8.74
N VAL A 3 14.71 -16.82 -7.86
CA VAL A 3 14.70 -16.32 -6.49
C VAL A 3 14.70 -17.47 -5.50
N GLU A 4 15.31 -17.30 -4.34
CA GLU A 4 15.45 -18.38 -3.35
C GLU A 4 14.11 -18.81 -2.75
N ALA A 5 13.16 -17.89 -2.63
CA ALA A 5 11.84 -18.16 -2.07
C ALA A 5 10.76 -17.67 -3.05
N PRO A 6 10.54 -18.39 -4.15
CA PRO A 6 9.46 -18.03 -5.06
C PRO A 6 8.10 -18.18 -4.37
N ALA A 7 7.20 -17.27 -4.69
CA ALA A 7 5.84 -17.40 -4.20
C ALA A 7 5.22 -18.70 -4.72
N PRO A 8 4.52 -19.46 -3.87
CA PRO A 8 3.86 -20.68 -4.32
C PRO A 8 2.77 -20.33 -5.34
N ALA A 9 2.67 -21.14 -6.38
CA ALA A 9 1.59 -21.04 -7.35
C ALA A 9 0.27 -21.37 -6.63
N LYS A 10 -0.68 -20.44 -6.64
CA LYS A 10 -2.03 -20.63 -6.10
C LYS A 10 -3.03 -20.49 -7.22
N ALA A 11 -4.02 -21.39 -7.24
CA ALA A 11 -5.20 -21.18 -8.05
C ALA A 11 -5.97 -19.97 -7.48
N LEU A 12 -6.26 -19.00 -8.34
CA LEU A 12 -7.01 -17.82 -7.95
C LEU A 12 -8.47 -17.98 -8.40
N PRO A 13 -9.45 -17.50 -7.61
CA PRO A 13 -10.84 -17.50 -8.07
C PRO A 13 -11.01 -16.57 -9.27
N ASP A 14 -12.02 -16.78 -10.10
CA ASP A 14 -12.26 -16.00 -11.33
C ASP A 14 -12.40 -14.51 -11.06
N ASN A 15 -12.86 -14.13 -9.88
CA ASN A 15 -13.08 -12.75 -9.47
C ASN A 15 -11.92 -12.17 -8.59
N TRP A 16 -10.76 -12.78 -8.60
CA TRP A 16 -9.66 -12.42 -7.70
C TRP A 16 -9.21 -10.96 -7.80
N TRP A 17 -9.40 -10.31 -8.94
CA TRP A 17 -9.00 -8.93 -9.18
C TRP A 17 -10.15 -7.93 -9.06
N ASN A 18 -11.37 -8.39 -8.79
CA ASN A 18 -12.51 -7.50 -8.59
C ASN A 18 -12.42 -6.83 -7.22
N TYR A 19 -12.84 -5.57 -7.16
CA TYR A 19 -12.95 -4.87 -5.90
C TYR A 19 -14.09 -5.45 -5.07
N PRO A 20 -13.87 -5.74 -3.77
CA PRO A 20 -14.96 -6.15 -2.90
C PRO A 20 -16.03 -5.04 -2.81
N SER A 21 -17.30 -5.42 -2.81
CA SER A 21 -18.39 -4.45 -2.70
C SER A 21 -18.34 -3.64 -1.39
N THR A 22 -17.81 -4.24 -0.33
CA THR A 22 -17.63 -3.59 0.98
C THR A 22 -16.60 -2.46 0.96
N LEU A 23 -15.75 -2.38 -0.06
CA LEU A 23 -14.77 -1.30 -0.21
C LEU A 23 -15.45 0.04 -0.53
N GLY A 24 -16.63 0.01 -1.15
CA GLY A 24 -17.33 1.22 -1.53
C GLY A 24 -16.65 2.01 -2.65
N LYS A 25 -15.94 1.33 -3.53
CA LYS A 25 -15.24 1.97 -4.66
C LYS A 25 -16.22 2.80 -5.50
N GLN A 26 -15.82 4.04 -5.79
CA GLN A 26 -16.57 4.97 -6.65
C GLN A 26 -15.99 5.01 -8.06
N ASP A 27 -16.80 5.41 -9.05
CA ASP A 27 -16.32 5.56 -10.43
C ASP A 27 -15.26 6.66 -10.57
N SER A 28 -15.28 7.65 -9.67
CA SER A 28 -14.29 8.72 -9.63
C SER A 28 -12.95 8.32 -9.00
N ASP A 29 -12.87 7.15 -8.38
CA ASP A 29 -11.63 6.66 -7.78
C ASP A 29 -10.61 6.32 -8.88
N ILE A 30 -9.35 6.67 -8.61
CA ILE A 30 -8.27 6.40 -9.54
C ILE A 30 -7.86 4.95 -9.41
N GLU A 31 -7.85 4.23 -10.52
CA GLU A 31 -7.34 2.88 -10.59
C GLU A 31 -5.94 2.86 -11.17
N VAL A 32 -5.05 2.13 -10.51
CA VAL A 32 -3.68 1.93 -10.97
C VAL A 32 -3.42 0.44 -11.05
N THR A 33 -3.04 -0.03 -12.24
CA THR A 33 -2.65 -1.43 -12.44
C THR A 33 -1.15 -1.56 -12.31
N LYS A 34 -0.71 -2.12 -11.22
CA LYS A 34 0.71 -2.36 -10.98
C LYS A 34 1.12 -3.76 -11.44
N ARG A 35 2.35 -3.86 -11.92
CA ARG A 35 2.97 -5.13 -12.35
C ARG A 35 4.21 -5.48 -11.51
N GLN A 36 4.49 -4.68 -10.51
CA GLN A 36 5.55 -4.88 -9.53
C GLN A 36 4.97 -4.76 -8.12
N TRP A 37 5.76 -4.97 -7.09
CA TRP A 37 5.32 -4.85 -5.72
C TRP A 37 4.85 -3.43 -5.39
N GLY A 38 5.64 -2.44 -5.77
CA GLY A 38 5.29 -1.03 -5.55
C GLY A 38 4.27 -0.51 -6.56
N ALA A 39 3.46 0.43 -6.12
CA ALA A 39 2.40 1.01 -6.96
C ALA A 39 2.88 2.13 -7.88
N PHE A 40 4.10 2.65 -7.69
CA PHE A 40 4.64 3.73 -8.50
C PHE A 40 5.38 3.27 -9.74
N TYR A 41 6.16 2.20 -9.63
CA TYR A 41 7.00 1.75 -10.73
C TYR A 41 6.18 1.29 -11.94
N GLY A 42 6.41 1.91 -13.07
CA GLY A 42 5.75 1.57 -14.33
C GLY A 42 4.25 1.91 -14.37
N THR A 43 3.80 2.82 -13.52
CA THR A 43 2.41 3.28 -13.48
C THR A 43 2.35 4.81 -13.60
N ASP A 44 1.14 5.33 -13.74
CA ASP A 44 0.89 6.77 -13.76
C ASP A 44 0.51 7.34 -12.39
N LEU A 45 0.72 6.59 -11.29
CA LEU A 45 0.28 7.01 -9.96
C LEU A 45 0.86 8.36 -9.55
N GLU A 46 2.16 8.55 -9.70
CA GLU A 46 2.80 9.82 -9.34
C GLU A 46 2.18 10.99 -10.11
N MET A 47 2.02 10.85 -11.42
CA MET A 47 1.39 11.87 -12.26
C MET A 47 -0.04 12.18 -11.78
N GLN A 48 -0.82 11.17 -11.46
CA GLN A 48 -2.19 11.34 -10.98
C GLN A 48 -2.22 12.12 -9.65
N LEU A 49 -1.33 11.80 -8.73
CA LEU A 49 -1.23 12.50 -7.46
C LEU A 49 -0.77 13.96 -7.64
N ARG A 50 0.29 14.18 -8.43
CA ARG A 50 0.83 15.53 -8.69
C ARG A 50 -0.19 16.44 -9.35
N ARG A 51 -0.93 15.95 -10.33
CA ARG A 51 -1.96 16.73 -11.03
C ARG A 51 -3.08 17.21 -10.09
N ARG A 52 -3.32 16.48 -9.02
CA ARG A 52 -4.35 16.81 -8.03
C ARG A 52 -3.81 17.60 -6.83
N GLY A 53 -2.54 17.95 -6.85
CA GLY A 53 -1.89 18.66 -5.75
C GLY A 53 -1.82 17.84 -4.46
N ILE A 54 -1.84 16.52 -4.56
CA ILE A 54 -1.76 15.63 -3.40
C ILE A 54 -0.31 15.51 -2.97
N ASP A 55 -0.03 15.80 -1.71
CA ASP A 55 1.29 15.70 -1.10
C ASP A 55 1.36 14.69 0.04
N THR A 56 0.23 14.19 0.50
CA THR A 56 0.10 13.29 1.63
C THR A 56 -0.69 12.05 1.24
N ILE A 57 -0.15 10.89 1.56
CA ILE A 57 -0.75 9.59 1.22
C ILE A 57 -1.06 8.85 2.51
N ILE A 58 -2.31 8.40 2.65
CA ILE A 58 -2.72 7.43 3.66
C ILE A 58 -2.66 6.07 2.99
N LEU A 59 -1.77 5.20 3.47
CA LEU A 59 -1.49 3.93 2.82
C LEU A 59 -2.00 2.76 3.66
N CYS A 60 -2.65 1.84 2.99
CA CYS A 60 -3.11 0.57 3.57
C CYS A 60 -3.04 -0.53 2.53
N GLY A 61 -3.25 -1.77 2.94
CA GLY A 61 -3.33 -2.91 2.02
C GLY A 61 -2.60 -4.16 2.48
N ILE A 62 -2.36 -5.04 1.55
CA ILE A 62 -1.72 -6.35 1.69
C ILE A 62 -0.65 -6.49 0.59
N SER A 63 0.53 -7.00 0.87
CA SER A 63 1.08 -7.38 2.17
C SER A 63 1.90 -6.25 2.73
N THR A 64 1.81 -6.05 4.06
CA THR A 64 2.49 -4.97 4.79
C THR A 64 3.96 -4.83 4.41
N ASN A 65 4.71 -5.92 4.47
CA ASN A 65 6.16 -5.95 4.25
C ASN A 65 6.57 -6.17 2.80
N ILE A 66 5.63 -6.19 1.87
CA ILE A 66 5.90 -6.41 0.44
C ILE A 66 5.39 -5.21 -0.37
N GLY A 67 4.16 -5.27 -0.87
CA GLY A 67 3.61 -4.21 -1.72
C GLY A 67 3.38 -2.90 -0.98
N VAL A 68 2.91 -2.94 0.25
CA VAL A 68 2.69 -1.74 1.08
C VAL A 68 4.03 -1.07 1.39
N GLU A 69 5.00 -1.80 1.88
CA GLU A 69 6.32 -1.24 2.20
C GLU A 69 7.05 -0.73 0.95
N SER A 70 7.01 -1.46 -0.16
CA SER A 70 7.60 -1.01 -1.43
C SER A 70 6.99 0.31 -1.89
N THR A 71 5.68 0.44 -1.83
CA THR A 71 4.97 1.67 -2.18
C THR A 71 5.33 2.81 -1.22
N ALA A 72 5.39 2.52 0.07
CA ALA A 72 5.75 3.51 1.09
C ALA A 72 7.16 4.07 0.88
N ARG A 73 8.14 3.20 0.64
CA ARG A 73 9.53 3.61 0.37
C ARG A 73 9.62 4.50 -0.86
N ASN A 74 8.97 4.12 -1.95
CA ASN A 74 8.94 4.92 -3.17
C ASN A 74 8.26 6.26 -2.96
N ALA A 75 7.14 6.29 -2.27
CA ALA A 75 6.43 7.53 -1.96
C ALA A 75 7.29 8.51 -1.16
N TRP A 76 8.01 8.01 -0.15
CA TRP A 76 8.91 8.81 0.65
C TRP A 76 10.06 9.37 -0.19
N GLU A 77 10.68 8.54 -1.03
CA GLU A 77 11.77 8.97 -1.93
C GLU A 77 11.30 10.02 -2.95
N LEU A 78 10.03 9.94 -3.36
CA LEU A 78 9.41 10.93 -4.26
C LEU A 78 8.94 12.21 -3.54
N GLY A 79 9.10 12.28 -2.22
CA GLY A 79 8.79 13.46 -1.43
C GLY A 79 7.36 13.55 -0.91
N PHE A 80 6.60 12.47 -0.95
CA PHE A 80 5.26 12.45 -0.34
C PHE A 80 5.35 12.26 1.17
N ASN A 81 4.44 12.90 1.88
CA ASN A 81 4.19 12.62 3.29
C ASN A 81 3.37 11.34 3.41
N LEU A 82 3.70 10.51 4.39
CA LEU A 82 3.07 9.20 4.56
C LEU A 82 2.41 9.05 5.91
N ILE A 83 1.23 8.48 5.89
CA ILE A 83 0.54 7.95 7.06
C ILE A 83 0.21 6.49 6.76
N ILE A 84 0.63 5.58 7.60
CA ILE A 84 0.35 4.15 7.45
C ILE A 84 -0.79 3.79 8.39
N ALA A 85 -1.87 3.27 7.82
CA ALA A 85 -3.01 2.79 8.60
C ALA A 85 -2.70 1.36 9.09
N GLU A 86 -2.17 1.26 10.32
CA GLU A 86 -1.63 0.02 10.86
C GLU A 86 -2.64 -1.13 10.86
N ASP A 87 -3.86 -0.86 11.30
CA ASP A 87 -4.93 -1.84 11.41
C ASP A 87 -5.67 -2.12 10.08
N ALA A 88 -5.30 -1.40 9.02
CA ALA A 88 -5.78 -1.64 7.66
C ALA A 88 -4.69 -2.25 6.76
N CYS A 89 -3.65 -2.79 7.35
CA CYS A 89 -2.60 -3.56 6.67
C CYS A 89 -2.53 -4.96 7.24
N SER A 90 -2.12 -5.92 6.42
CA SER A 90 -1.82 -7.26 6.93
C SER A 90 -0.71 -7.91 6.12
N ALA A 91 -0.05 -8.90 6.71
CA ALA A 91 1.02 -9.69 6.11
C ALA A 91 0.78 -11.17 6.35
N SER A 92 1.70 -12.02 5.87
CA SER A 92 1.60 -13.47 6.04
C SER A 92 1.70 -13.90 7.51
N SER A 93 2.32 -13.08 8.36
CA SER A 93 2.40 -13.30 9.80
C SER A 93 2.39 -11.99 10.56
N THR A 94 2.01 -12.05 11.83
CA THR A 94 2.08 -10.90 12.73
C THR A 94 3.51 -10.37 12.86
N GLU A 95 4.49 -11.25 12.92
CA GLU A 95 5.90 -10.87 13.01
C GLU A 95 6.35 -10.04 11.80
N GLN A 96 5.99 -10.48 10.59
CA GLN A 96 6.32 -9.74 9.36
C GLN A 96 5.65 -8.38 9.32
N HIS A 97 4.38 -8.31 9.72
CA HIS A 97 3.64 -7.06 9.81
C HIS A 97 4.28 -6.10 10.83
N GLN A 98 4.54 -6.58 12.03
CA GLN A 98 5.13 -5.76 13.09
C GLN A 98 6.56 -5.33 12.78
N GLY A 99 7.32 -6.13 12.05
CA GLY A 99 8.66 -5.75 11.59
C GLY A 99 8.65 -4.47 10.78
N SER A 100 7.77 -4.35 9.81
CA SER A 100 7.60 -3.14 9.01
C SER A 100 7.08 -1.96 9.85
N MET A 101 6.07 -2.20 10.68
CA MET A 101 5.46 -1.15 11.52
C MET A 101 6.43 -0.57 12.55
N THR A 102 7.32 -1.41 13.09
CA THR A 102 8.25 -1.01 14.15
C THR A 102 9.57 -0.46 13.59
N HIS A 103 10.10 -1.08 12.53
CA HIS A 103 11.48 -0.83 12.11
C HIS A 103 11.59 0.03 10.84
N ILE A 104 10.59 0.05 9.99
CA ILE A 104 10.67 0.75 8.70
C ILE A 104 9.77 1.99 8.66
N PHE A 105 8.48 1.82 8.89
CA PHE A 105 7.51 2.91 8.67
C PHE A 105 7.72 4.14 9.56
N PRO A 106 8.13 4.03 10.83
CA PRO A 106 8.43 5.22 11.63
C PRO A 106 9.57 6.09 11.08
N ARG A 107 10.40 5.53 10.20
CA ARG A 107 11.50 6.26 9.56
C ARG A 107 11.05 7.09 8.37
N ILE A 108 9.93 6.74 7.75
CA ILE A 108 9.48 7.33 6.49
C ILE A 108 8.09 7.95 6.57
N GLY A 109 7.39 7.80 7.68
CA GLY A 109 6.05 8.32 7.85
C GLY A 109 5.55 8.19 9.27
N ARG A 110 4.24 8.31 9.41
CA ARG A 110 3.54 8.17 10.69
C ARG A 110 2.70 6.91 10.68
N VAL A 111 2.83 6.10 11.70
CA VAL A 111 2.00 4.90 11.90
C VAL A 111 0.84 5.27 12.81
N ARG A 112 -0.39 5.07 12.34
CA ARG A 112 -1.61 5.43 13.07
C ARG A 112 -2.67 4.35 12.88
N SER A 113 -3.58 4.27 13.83
CA SER A 113 -4.79 3.45 13.64
C SER A 113 -5.76 4.13 12.68
N THR A 114 -6.65 3.37 12.08
CA THR A 114 -7.72 3.91 11.24
C THR A 114 -8.57 4.91 12.01
N SER A 115 -8.89 4.62 13.28
CA SER A 115 -9.65 5.52 14.15
C SER A 115 -8.95 6.88 14.32
N GLU A 116 -7.66 6.88 14.62
CA GLU A 116 -6.88 8.12 14.74
C GLU A 116 -6.87 8.92 13.44
N ILE A 117 -6.75 8.24 12.31
CA ILE A 117 -6.75 8.89 11.00
C ILE A 117 -8.11 9.54 10.71
N LEU A 118 -9.20 8.82 10.94
CA LEU A 118 -10.56 9.33 10.72
C LEU A 118 -10.88 10.52 11.62
N ASP A 119 -10.42 10.51 12.85
CA ASP A 119 -10.63 11.62 13.79
C ASP A 119 -9.89 12.90 13.35
N ALA A 120 -8.83 12.75 12.55
CA ALA A 120 -8.03 13.88 12.06
C ALA A 120 -8.50 14.45 10.70
N LEU A 121 -9.43 13.79 10.04
CA LEU A 121 -9.95 14.22 8.73
C LEU A 121 -11.08 15.26 8.81
#